data_cc1d6f2e3570678ceea34eff981fdd8e
#
_entry.id   cc1d6f2e3570678ceea34eff981fdd8e
#
_cell.length_a   1.000
_cell.length_b   1.000
_cell.length_c   1.000
_cell.angle_alpha   90.00
_cell.angle_beta   90.00
_cell.angle_gamma   90.00
#
_symmetry.space_group_name_H-M   'P 1'
#
loop_
_entity.id
_entity.type
_entity.pdbx_description
1 polymer ?
#
loop_
_entity_poly.entity_id
_entity_poly.type
_entity_poly.pdbx_seq_one_letter_code
_entity_poly.pdbx_strand_id
1 'polypeptide(L)'
;MTAPPDLTKVLIVEDHRVVAEGLWALLAEYSDLTVVGWADSVAETVPMAKELKPDVALVDFRLPDGTGADAAAGIRGHDPSVAIVILSADASDSALLAAVEAGACGYLLKSASGDEIAAAIRSAAEGETLIPASTLVEVLARHRENTRSSAQQTERLESLTPREQEILALMSHGLDNRAVAERLSISYATVRTHVRRILEKLDARSQLEAVAKAAEFGFRPAQPQGPEE
;
A
#
# COMPACT_ATOMS: atom_id res chain seq x y z
N MET A 1 -26.67 -17.42 -39.79
CA MET A 1 -27.03 -16.58 -38.61
C MET A 1 -25.97 -16.88 -37.59
N THR A 2 -24.97 -16.03 -37.45
CA THR A 2 -24.01 -16.06 -36.34
C THR A 2 -24.75 -15.70 -35.05
N ALA A 3 -24.60 -16.51 -34.00
CA ALA A 3 -25.09 -16.15 -32.68
C ALA A 3 -24.57 -14.76 -32.32
N PRO A 4 -25.35 -13.91 -31.61
CA PRO A 4 -24.82 -12.65 -31.11
C PRO A 4 -23.57 -12.96 -30.30
N PRO A 5 -22.52 -12.14 -30.39
CA PRO A 5 -21.35 -12.35 -29.58
C PRO A 5 -21.77 -12.36 -28.09
N ASP A 6 -21.28 -13.35 -27.35
CA ASP A 6 -21.46 -13.39 -25.91
C ASP A 6 -20.83 -12.10 -25.34
N LEU A 7 -21.67 -11.24 -24.75
CA LEU A 7 -21.21 -9.98 -24.14
C LEU A 7 -20.44 -10.27 -22.86
N THR A 8 -19.23 -9.76 -22.75
CA THR A 8 -18.48 -9.85 -21.50
C THR A 8 -19.15 -9.01 -20.41
N LYS A 9 -19.61 -9.67 -19.35
CA LYS A 9 -20.31 -9.06 -18.22
C LYS A 9 -19.31 -8.49 -17.24
N VAL A 10 -19.39 -7.19 -16.95
CA VAL A 10 -18.48 -6.49 -16.07
C VAL A 10 -19.23 -6.02 -14.82
N LEU A 11 -18.72 -6.38 -13.64
CA LEU A 11 -19.10 -5.79 -12.36
C LEU A 11 -18.09 -4.68 -12.02
N ILE A 12 -18.58 -3.46 -11.80
CA ILE A 12 -17.76 -2.35 -11.30
C ILE A 12 -17.81 -2.36 -9.77
N VAL A 13 -16.65 -2.20 -9.10
CA VAL A 13 -16.54 -2.02 -7.65
C VAL A 13 -15.76 -0.73 -7.41
N GLU A 14 -16.48 0.33 -6.99
CA GLU A 14 -15.92 1.69 -6.86
C GLU A 14 -16.80 2.49 -5.88
N ASP A 15 -16.23 3.08 -4.84
CA ASP A 15 -16.97 3.84 -3.83
C ASP A 15 -17.36 5.27 -4.28
N HIS A 16 -16.65 5.80 -5.29
CA HIS A 16 -16.94 7.12 -5.83
C HIS A 16 -17.94 7.02 -6.98
N ARG A 17 -19.19 7.36 -6.70
CA ARG A 17 -20.32 7.29 -7.66
C ARG A 17 -20.00 7.92 -9.01
N VAL A 18 -19.38 9.11 -9.03
CA VAL A 18 -19.04 9.81 -10.28
C VAL A 18 -18.04 9.00 -11.13
N VAL A 19 -17.10 8.31 -10.48
CA VAL A 19 -16.13 7.44 -11.15
C VAL A 19 -16.83 6.20 -11.70
N ALA A 20 -17.69 5.57 -10.90
CA ALA A 20 -18.47 4.41 -11.32
C ALA A 20 -19.37 4.74 -12.53
N GLU A 21 -20.11 5.86 -12.49
CA GLU A 21 -20.94 6.34 -13.60
C GLU A 21 -20.09 6.65 -14.85
N GLY A 22 -18.89 7.23 -14.67
CA GLY A 22 -17.93 7.47 -15.74
C GLY A 22 -17.42 6.19 -16.40
N LEU A 23 -17.03 5.20 -15.58
CA LEU A 23 -16.62 3.87 -16.07
C LEU A 23 -17.77 3.15 -16.78
N TRP A 24 -18.98 3.24 -16.24
CA TRP A 24 -20.17 2.68 -16.89
C TRP A 24 -20.40 3.26 -18.27
N ALA A 25 -20.41 4.60 -18.36
CA ALA A 25 -20.60 5.30 -19.64
C ALA A 25 -19.50 4.95 -20.66
N LEU A 26 -18.25 4.90 -20.19
CA LEU A 26 -17.08 4.53 -21.01
C LEU A 26 -17.21 3.10 -21.56
N LEU A 27 -17.53 2.14 -20.69
CA LEU A 27 -17.65 0.73 -21.11
C LEU A 27 -18.86 0.49 -22.02
N ALA A 28 -19.92 1.30 -21.91
CA ALA A 28 -21.08 1.24 -22.79
C ALA A 28 -20.77 1.65 -24.26
N GLU A 29 -19.63 2.29 -24.52
CA GLU A 29 -19.19 2.60 -25.91
C GLU A 29 -18.71 1.36 -26.66
N TYR A 30 -18.40 0.25 -25.96
CA TYR A 30 -17.91 -0.98 -26.53
C TYR A 30 -19.05 -2.01 -26.67
N SER A 31 -19.35 -2.42 -27.88
CA SER A 31 -20.49 -3.30 -28.19
C SER A 31 -20.35 -4.76 -27.72
N ASP A 32 -19.17 -5.15 -27.27
CA ASP A 32 -18.81 -6.47 -26.78
C ASP A 32 -18.75 -6.56 -25.24
N LEU A 33 -18.89 -5.40 -24.54
CA LEU A 33 -18.88 -5.31 -23.10
C LEU A 33 -20.26 -4.90 -22.57
N THR A 34 -20.63 -5.39 -21.39
CA THR A 34 -21.83 -4.96 -20.69
C THR A 34 -21.60 -4.85 -19.20
N VAL A 35 -21.87 -3.69 -18.62
CA VAL A 35 -21.82 -3.50 -17.17
C VAL A 35 -23.11 -4.07 -16.59
N VAL A 36 -22.99 -5.08 -15.73
CA VAL A 36 -24.13 -5.77 -15.13
C VAL A 36 -24.50 -5.25 -13.75
N GLY A 37 -23.60 -4.49 -13.11
CA GLY A 37 -23.85 -3.89 -11.81
C GLY A 37 -22.69 -3.06 -11.31
N TRP A 38 -22.94 -2.39 -10.18
CA TRP A 38 -21.97 -1.57 -9.46
C TRP A 38 -22.14 -1.78 -7.97
N ALA A 39 -21.03 -2.10 -7.26
CA ALA A 39 -20.92 -2.19 -5.81
C ALA A 39 -20.06 -1.02 -5.31
N ASP A 40 -20.39 -0.44 -4.16
CA ASP A 40 -19.68 0.69 -3.57
C ASP A 40 -18.77 0.30 -2.39
N SER A 41 -18.71 -0.99 -2.03
CA SER A 41 -18.01 -1.50 -0.86
C SER A 41 -17.60 -2.96 -1.02
N VAL A 42 -16.65 -3.41 -0.20
CA VAL A 42 -16.27 -4.83 -0.11
C VAL A 42 -17.49 -5.69 0.29
N ALA A 43 -18.29 -5.19 1.25
CA ALA A 43 -19.46 -5.92 1.76
C ALA A 43 -20.52 -6.21 0.67
N GLU A 44 -20.70 -5.29 -0.29
CA GLU A 44 -21.66 -5.47 -1.39
C GLU A 44 -21.10 -6.32 -2.55
N THR A 45 -19.78 -6.35 -2.70
CA THR A 45 -19.11 -6.97 -3.85
C THR A 45 -19.48 -8.45 -4.01
N VAL A 46 -19.34 -9.26 -2.95
CA VAL A 46 -19.58 -10.71 -3.02
C VAL A 46 -21.06 -11.05 -3.27
N PRO A 47 -22.04 -10.44 -2.58
CA PRO A 47 -23.47 -10.63 -2.89
C PRO A 47 -23.80 -10.30 -4.35
N MET A 48 -23.32 -9.17 -4.87
CA MET A 48 -23.58 -8.77 -6.26
C MET A 48 -22.90 -9.70 -7.27
N ALA A 49 -21.67 -10.11 -7.03
CA ALA A 49 -20.99 -11.09 -7.88
C ALA A 49 -21.77 -12.43 -7.96
N LYS A 50 -22.32 -12.88 -6.83
CA LYS A 50 -23.18 -14.09 -6.78
C LYS A 50 -24.44 -13.98 -7.63
N GLU A 51 -25.11 -12.83 -7.54
CA GLU A 51 -26.38 -12.58 -8.21
C GLU A 51 -26.17 -12.36 -9.71
N LEU A 52 -25.21 -11.50 -10.07
CA LEU A 52 -25.03 -11.00 -11.43
C LEU A 52 -24.14 -11.90 -12.29
N LYS A 53 -23.32 -12.75 -11.66
CA LYS A 53 -22.40 -13.68 -12.33
C LYS A 53 -21.59 -12.99 -13.43
N PRO A 54 -20.76 -11.99 -13.05
CA PRO A 54 -19.91 -11.30 -14.01
C PRO A 54 -18.80 -12.21 -14.51
N ASP A 55 -18.32 -11.97 -15.72
CA ASP A 55 -17.13 -12.59 -16.26
C ASP A 55 -15.87 -11.90 -15.71
N VAL A 56 -15.95 -10.56 -15.51
CA VAL A 56 -14.86 -9.73 -15.03
C VAL A 56 -15.37 -8.79 -13.93
N ALA A 57 -14.63 -8.66 -12.85
CA ALA A 57 -14.81 -7.59 -11.86
C ALA A 57 -13.70 -6.54 -12.04
N LEU A 58 -14.09 -5.29 -12.31
CA LEU A 58 -13.21 -4.12 -12.32
C LEU A 58 -13.30 -3.44 -10.95
N VAL A 59 -12.24 -3.50 -10.17
CA VAL A 59 -12.28 -3.22 -8.73
C VAL A 59 -11.33 -2.09 -8.38
N ASP A 60 -11.83 -1.03 -7.74
CA ASP A 60 -10.95 -0.02 -7.11
C ASP A 60 -10.15 -0.66 -5.97
N PHE A 61 -8.88 -0.28 -5.90
CA PHE A 61 -8.00 -0.75 -4.83
C PHE A 61 -8.39 -0.20 -3.46
N ARG A 62 -8.99 1.00 -3.37
CA ARG A 62 -9.40 1.63 -2.11
C ARG A 62 -10.92 1.64 -1.99
N LEU A 63 -11.43 0.98 -0.97
CA LEU A 63 -12.84 0.92 -0.65
C LEU A 63 -13.08 1.38 0.81
N PRO A 64 -14.27 1.87 1.17
CA PRO A 64 -14.53 2.47 2.49
C PRO A 64 -14.42 1.47 3.65
N ASP A 65 -14.65 0.19 3.39
CA ASP A 65 -14.68 -0.89 4.38
C ASP A 65 -13.56 -1.92 4.21
N GLY A 66 -12.58 -1.65 3.31
CA GLY A 66 -11.45 -2.53 3.07
C GLY A 66 -10.66 -2.14 1.83
N THR A 67 -10.02 -3.13 1.21
CA THR A 67 -9.24 -2.95 -0.01
C THR A 67 -9.84 -3.71 -1.18
N GLY A 68 -9.48 -3.31 -2.41
CA GLY A 68 -9.81 -4.10 -3.60
C GLY A 68 -9.24 -5.52 -3.56
N ALA A 69 -8.14 -5.73 -2.82
CA ALA A 69 -7.60 -7.06 -2.57
C ALA A 69 -8.56 -7.90 -1.70
N ASP A 70 -9.22 -7.30 -0.68
CA ASP A 70 -10.22 -7.97 0.13
C ASP A 70 -11.46 -8.35 -0.71
N ALA A 71 -11.92 -7.42 -1.57
CA ALA A 71 -13.00 -7.68 -2.52
C ALA A 71 -12.64 -8.81 -3.50
N ALA A 72 -11.44 -8.78 -4.05
CA ALA A 72 -10.90 -9.80 -4.95
C ALA A 72 -10.86 -11.18 -4.28
N ALA A 73 -10.31 -11.27 -3.07
CA ALA A 73 -10.26 -12.51 -2.30
C ALA A 73 -11.68 -13.05 -2.02
N GLY A 74 -12.64 -12.16 -1.70
CA GLY A 74 -14.03 -12.52 -1.49
C GLY A 74 -14.70 -13.10 -2.74
N ILE A 75 -14.52 -12.47 -3.91
CA ILE A 75 -15.04 -12.97 -5.19
C ILE A 75 -14.42 -14.35 -5.50
N ARG A 76 -13.08 -14.45 -5.45
CA ARG A 76 -12.35 -15.69 -5.77
C ARG A 76 -12.72 -16.85 -4.84
N GLY A 77 -12.95 -16.56 -3.56
CA GLY A 77 -13.40 -17.56 -2.60
C GLY A 77 -14.80 -18.10 -2.89
N HIS A 78 -15.61 -17.33 -3.62
CA HIS A 78 -16.95 -17.73 -4.03
C HIS A 78 -16.99 -18.35 -5.43
N ASP A 79 -16.42 -17.66 -6.40
CA ASP A 79 -16.35 -18.09 -7.81
C ASP A 79 -14.97 -17.81 -8.39
N PRO A 80 -14.11 -18.84 -8.50
CA PRO A 80 -12.78 -18.70 -9.07
C PRO A 80 -12.74 -18.39 -10.56
N SER A 81 -13.86 -18.50 -11.28
CA SER A 81 -13.93 -18.22 -12.71
C SER A 81 -14.02 -16.74 -13.04
N VAL A 82 -14.45 -15.90 -12.08
CA VAL A 82 -14.52 -14.45 -12.27
C VAL A 82 -13.11 -13.88 -12.35
N ALA A 83 -12.77 -13.25 -13.47
CA ALA A 83 -11.50 -12.56 -13.63
C ALA A 83 -11.53 -11.21 -12.88
N ILE A 84 -10.40 -10.82 -12.26
CA ILE A 84 -10.34 -9.62 -11.45
C ILE A 84 -9.27 -8.68 -11.97
N VAL A 85 -9.67 -7.47 -12.32
CA VAL A 85 -8.80 -6.38 -12.74
C VAL A 85 -8.89 -5.27 -11.69
N ILE A 86 -7.77 -4.97 -11.04
CA ILE A 86 -7.68 -3.87 -10.09
C ILE A 86 -7.41 -2.56 -10.82
N LEU A 87 -8.17 -1.52 -10.48
CA LEU A 87 -7.98 -0.15 -10.94
C LEU A 87 -7.54 0.72 -9.75
N SER A 88 -6.37 1.33 -9.81
CA SER A 88 -5.79 2.03 -8.65
C SER A 88 -5.15 3.36 -9.00
N ALA A 89 -5.22 4.32 -8.09
CA ALA A 89 -4.37 5.52 -8.13
C ALA A 89 -2.96 5.26 -7.57
N ASP A 90 -2.75 4.13 -6.89
CA ASP A 90 -1.50 3.76 -6.23
C ASP A 90 -0.64 2.90 -7.17
N ALA A 91 0.56 3.38 -7.48
CA ALA A 91 1.54 2.65 -8.32
C ALA A 91 2.58 1.90 -7.47
N SER A 92 2.35 1.73 -6.17
CA SER A 92 3.32 1.09 -5.27
C SER A 92 3.43 -0.42 -5.51
N ASP A 93 4.63 -0.94 -5.31
CA ASP A 93 4.91 -2.38 -5.38
C ASP A 93 4.07 -3.18 -4.37
N SER A 94 3.80 -2.61 -3.18
CA SER A 94 2.98 -3.25 -2.15
C SER A 94 1.51 -3.41 -2.56
N ALA A 95 0.93 -2.41 -3.22
CA ALA A 95 -0.45 -2.48 -3.72
C ALA A 95 -0.58 -3.53 -4.84
N LEU A 96 0.38 -3.56 -5.77
CA LEU A 96 0.43 -4.58 -6.82
C LEU A 96 0.56 -6.00 -6.22
N LEU A 97 1.46 -6.20 -5.25
CA LEU A 97 1.63 -7.51 -4.61
C LEU A 97 0.36 -7.96 -3.87
N ALA A 98 -0.28 -7.07 -3.11
CA ALA A 98 -1.53 -7.38 -2.44
C ALA A 98 -2.64 -7.80 -3.43
N ALA A 99 -2.74 -7.13 -4.58
CA ALA A 99 -3.68 -7.48 -5.64
C ALA A 99 -3.38 -8.88 -6.23
N VAL A 100 -2.12 -9.18 -6.51
CA VAL A 100 -1.69 -10.49 -7.05
C VAL A 100 -1.95 -11.60 -6.03
N GLU A 101 -1.61 -11.40 -4.77
CA GLU A 101 -1.87 -12.37 -3.69
C GLU A 101 -3.37 -12.66 -3.50
N ALA A 102 -4.22 -11.65 -3.72
CA ALA A 102 -5.67 -11.80 -3.71
C ALA A 102 -6.23 -12.46 -4.98
N GLY A 103 -5.40 -12.75 -5.97
CA GLY A 103 -5.76 -13.46 -7.20
C GLY A 103 -6.23 -12.54 -8.34
N ALA A 104 -5.88 -11.26 -8.34
CA ALA A 104 -6.12 -10.39 -9.48
C ALA A 104 -5.25 -10.84 -10.68
N CYS A 105 -5.84 -10.87 -11.88
CA CYS A 105 -5.13 -11.14 -13.13
C CYS A 105 -4.60 -9.87 -13.79
N GLY A 106 -5.10 -8.68 -13.38
CA GLY A 106 -4.69 -7.39 -13.93
C GLY A 106 -4.62 -6.30 -12.86
N TYR A 107 -3.71 -5.35 -13.08
CA TYR A 107 -3.55 -4.15 -12.26
C TYR A 107 -3.31 -2.96 -13.18
N LEU A 108 -4.23 -2.02 -13.18
CA LEU A 108 -4.20 -0.82 -14.00
C LEU A 108 -4.18 0.42 -13.11
N LEU A 109 -3.53 1.47 -13.59
CA LEU A 109 -3.63 2.77 -12.95
C LEU A 109 -4.93 3.48 -13.40
N LYS A 110 -5.55 4.26 -12.50
CA LYS A 110 -6.74 5.10 -12.83
C LYS A 110 -6.44 6.18 -13.90
N SER A 111 -5.18 6.34 -14.28
CA SER A 111 -4.77 7.17 -15.43
C SER A 111 -4.81 6.44 -16.77
N ALA A 112 -5.12 5.13 -16.77
CA ALA A 112 -5.27 4.36 -18.00
C ALA A 112 -6.42 4.92 -18.86
N SER A 113 -6.24 4.88 -20.19
CA SER A 113 -7.26 5.26 -21.15
C SER A 113 -8.42 4.26 -21.17
N GLY A 114 -9.57 4.70 -21.68
CA GLY A 114 -10.72 3.81 -21.86
C GLY A 114 -10.42 2.59 -22.71
N ASP A 115 -9.62 2.77 -23.78
CA ASP A 115 -9.19 1.67 -24.64
C ASP A 115 -8.32 0.65 -23.91
N GLU A 116 -7.42 1.11 -23.03
CA GLU A 116 -6.59 0.23 -22.20
C GLU A 116 -7.43 -0.55 -21.19
N ILE A 117 -8.41 0.11 -20.55
CA ILE A 117 -9.33 -0.56 -19.61
C ILE A 117 -10.17 -1.61 -20.36
N ALA A 118 -10.75 -1.25 -21.50
CA ALA A 118 -11.56 -2.19 -22.30
C ALA A 118 -10.72 -3.37 -22.83
N ALA A 119 -9.49 -3.13 -23.28
CA ALA A 119 -8.57 -4.18 -23.71
C ALA A 119 -8.23 -5.13 -22.54
N ALA A 120 -7.95 -4.58 -21.36
CA ALA A 120 -7.67 -5.36 -20.16
C ALA A 120 -8.86 -6.23 -19.74
N ILE A 121 -10.09 -5.71 -19.80
CA ILE A 121 -11.29 -6.48 -19.49
C ILE A 121 -11.44 -7.67 -20.46
N ARG A 122 -11.20 -7.46 -21.77
CA ARG A 122 -11.26 -8.55 -22.77
C ARG A 122 -10.24 -9.63 -22.50
N SER A 123 -8.96 -9.26 -22.36
CA SER A 123 -7.90 -10.22 -22.07
C SER A 123 -8.15 -10.97 -20.75
N ALA A 124 -8.66 -10.29 -19.72
CA ALA A 124 -9.03 -10.92 -18.45
C ALA A 124 -10.17 -11.94 -18.64
N ALA A 125 -11.20 -11.62 -19.43
CA ALA A 125 -12.29 -12.53 -19.74
C ALA A 125 -11.83 -13.78 -20.50
N GLU A 126 -10.78 -13.67 -21.32
CA GLU A 126 -10.13 -14.78 -22.02
C GLU A 126 -9.21 -15.61 -21.12
N GLY A 127 -9.04 -15.21 -19.85
CA GLY A 127 -8.20 -15.89 -18.86
C GLY A 127 -6.72 -15.52 -18.95
N GLU A 128 -6.39 -14.43 -19.64
CA GLU A 128 -5.01 -13.95 -19.72
C GLU A 128 -4.58 -13.24 -18.42
N THR A 129 -3.30 -13.34 -18.12
CA THR A 129 -2.67 -12.57 -17.05
C THR A 129 -2.07 -11.30 -17.64
N LEU A 130 -2.55 -10.14 -17.18
CA LEU A 130 -2.14 -8.83 -17.68
C LEU A 130 -0.88 -8.29 -17.01
N ILE A 131 -0.44 -8.93 -15.92
CA ILE A 131 0.77 -8.59 -15.20
C ILE A 131 1.90 -9.47 -15.73
N PRO A 132 2.90 -8.90 -16.47
CA PRO A 132 4.02 -9.70 -16.96
C PRO A 132 4.79 -10.36 -15.81
N ALA A 133 5.17 -11.62 -15.97
CA ALA A 133 5.95 -12.34 -14.97
C ALA A 133 7.27 -11.64 -14.64
N SER A 134 7.92 -10.97 -15.61
CA SER A 134 9.12 -10.16 -15.39
C SER A 134 8.86 -9.01 -14.41
N THR A 135 7.75 -8.29 -14.59
CA THR A 135 7.34 -7.20 -13.67
C THR A 135 7.12 -7.71 -12.25
N LEU A 136 6.45 -8.87 -12.10
CA LEU A 136 6.24 -9.48 -10.80
C LEU A 136 7.57 -9.87 -10.13
N VAL A 137 8.52 -10.45 -10.87
CA VAL A 137 9.84 -10.80 -10.35
C VAL A 137 10.61 -9.56 -9.89
N GLU A 138 10.59 -8.47 -10.67
CA GLU A 138 11.25 -7.21 -10.30
C GLU A 138 10.60 -6.58 -9.05
N VAL A 139 9.28 -6.55 -8.98
CA VAL A 139 8.54 -6.03 -7.83
C VAL A 139 8.83 -6.83 -6.56
N LEU A 140 8.86 -8.16 -6.65
CA LEU A 140 9.21 -9.04 -5.52
C LEU A 140 10.66 -8.80 -5.06
N ALA A 141 11.60 -8.59 -5.97
CA ALA A 141 12.99 -8.29 -5.63
C ALA A 141 13.09 -6.97 -4.85
N ARG A 142 12.49 -5.89 -5.37
CA ARG A 142 12.45 -4.57 -4.69
C ARG A 142 11.74 -4.64 -3.34
N HIS A 143 10.63 -5.35 -3.25
CA HIS A 143 9.88 -5.49 -2.00
C HIS A 143 10.71 -6.21 -0.92
N ARG A 144 11.45 -7.27 -1.30
CA ARG A 144 12.36 -7.97 -0.37
C ARG A 144 13.49 -7.09 0.12
N GLU A 145 14.07 -6.28 -0.76
CA GLU A 145 15.12 -5.32 -0.39
C GLU A 145 14.60 -4.26 0.56
N ASN A 146 13.43 -3.68 0.28
CA ASN A 146 12.78 -2.71 1.14
C ASN A 146 12.40 -3.29 2.51
N THR A 147 11.87 -4.52 2.53
CA THR A 147 11.51 -5.20 3.79
C THR A 147 12.74 -5.53 4.63
N ARG A 148 13.84 -5.96 4.02
CA ARG A 148 15.12 -6.19 4.72
C ARG A 148 15.69 -4.90 5.28
N SER A 149 15.65 -3.82 4.49
CA SER A 149 16.08 -2.50 4.94
C SER A 149 15.26 -2.02 6.13
N SER A 150 13.94 -2.15 6.08
CA SER A 150 13.03 -1.77 7.16
C SER A 150 13.25 -2.60 8.43
N ALA A 151 13.49 -3.91 8.31
CA ALA A 151 13.80 -4.77 9.44
C ALA A 151 15.13 -4.37 10.12
N GLN A 152 16.18 -4.11 9.33
CA GLN A 152 17.47 -3.63 9.85
C GLN A 152 17.35 -2.24 10.52
N GLN A 153 16.52 -1.37 9.98
CA GLN A 153 16.24 -0.04 10.56
C GLN A 153 15.56 -0.16 11.92
N THR A 154 14.55 -1.04 12.02
CA THR A 154 13.86 -1.34 13.28
C THR A 154 14.81 -1.95 14.29
N GLU A 155 15.62 -2.93 13.90
CA GLU A 155 16.63 -3.56 14.76
C GLU A 155 17.65 -2.55 15.31
N ARG A 156 18.08 -1.59 14.49
CA ARG A 156 18.98 -0.51 14.93
C ARG A 156 18.35 0.37 15.99
N LEU A 157 17.08 0.75 15.86
CA LEU A 157 16.35 1.50 16.90
C LEU A 157 16.18 0.69 18.18
N GLU A 158 15.80 -0.57 18.06
CA GLU A 158 15.62 -1.49 19.20
C GLU A 158 16.94 -1.76 19.93
N SER A 159 18.08 -1.64 19.25
CA SER A 159 19.40 -1.76 19.86
C SER A 159 19.76 -0.62 20.83
N LEU A 160 19.03 0.51 20.76
CA LEU A 160 19.26 1.63 21.67
C LEU A 160 18.79 1.29 23.08
N THR A 161 19.64 1.51 24.06
CA THR A 161 19.24 1.39 25.47
C THR A 161 18.23 2.47 25.85
N PRO A 162 17.43 2.29 26.93
CA PRO A 162 16.50 3.32 27.40
C PRO A 162 17.15 4.68 27.58
N ARG A 163 18.40 4.71 28.09
CA ARG A 163 19.15 5.95 28.28
C ARG A 163 19.58 6.62 26.97
N GLU A 164 19.92 5.83 25.97
CA GLU A 164 20.26 6.33 24.64
C GLU A 164 19.00 6.85 23.92
N GLN A 165 17.85 6.21 24.09
CA GLN A 165 16.57 6.69 23.57
C GLN A 165 16.16 8.02 24.19
N GLU A 166 16.34 8.18 25.51
CA GLU A 166 16.07 9.42 26.23
C GLU A 166 16.95 10.58 25.73
N ILE A 167 18.25 10.32 25.56
CA ILE A 167 19.19 11.30 25.01
C ILE A 167 18.83 11.65 23.55
N LEU A 168 18.51 10.66 22.73
CA LEU A 168 18.09 10.87 21.36
C LEU A 168 16.80 11.70 21.26
N ALA A 169 15.84 11.47 22.17
CA ALA A 169 14.62 12.26 22.26
C ALA A 169 14.93 13.74 22.56
N LEU A 170 15.82 14.00 23.52
CA LEU A 170 16.23 15.37 23.84
C LEU A 170 16.97 16.05 22.67
N MET A 171 17.85 15.32 21.98
CA MET A 171 18.50 15.80 20.75
C MET A 171 17.48 16.12 19.66
N SER A 172 16.43 15.32 19.50
CA SER A 172 15.35 15.56 18.52
C SER A 172 14.54 16.83 18.84
N HIS A 173 14.54 17.27 20.10
CA HIS A 173 13.97 18.55 20.52
C HIS A 173 14.96 19.73 20.42
N GLY A 174 16.13 19.52 19.82
CA GLY A 174 17.14 20.55 19.57
C GLY A 174 18.05 20.88 20.74
N LEU A 175 18.07 20.07 21.81
CA LEU A 175 18.98 20.29 22.93
C LEU A 175 20.42 19.90 22.53
N ASP A 176 21.36 20.75 22.90
CA ASP A 176 22.79 20.44 22.78
C ASP A 176 23.27 19.54 23.94
N ASN A 177 24.48 19.03 23.84
CA ASN A 177 25.03 18.10 24.84
C ASN A 177 25.13 18.67 26.26
N ARG A 178 25.19 20.00 26.44
CA ARG A 178 25.22 20.66 27.74
C ARG A 178 23.84 20.70 28.33
N ALA A 179 22.85 21.12 27.56
CA ALA A 179 21.45 21.13 27.97
C ALA A 179 20.96 19.73 28.29
N VAL A 180 21.38 18.70 27.50
CA VAL A 180 21.08 17.29 27.80
C VAL A 180 21.71 16.86 29.14
N ALA A 181 22.98 17.23 29.40
CA ALA A 181 23.66 16.90 30.66
C ALA A 181 22.96 17.51 31.85
N GLU A 182 22.57 18.79 31.80
CA GLU A 182 21.79 19.49 32.81
C GLU A 182 20.43 18.84 33.03
N ARG A 183 19.68 18.61 31.97
CA ARG A 183 18.33 18.01 32.01
C ARG A 183 18.32 16.63 32.64
N LEU A 184 19.36 15.84 32.37
CA LEU A 184 19.47 14.44 32.82
C LEU A 184 20.29 14.30 34.12
N SER A 185 20.78 15.42 34.68
CA SER A 185 21.65 15.47 35.87
C SER A 185 22.86 14.53 35.78
N ILE A 186 23.53 14.47 34.62
CA ILE A 186 24.72 13.68 34.38
C ILE A 186 25.87 14.55 33.83
N SER A 187 27.10 14.01 33.85
CA SER A 187 28.24 14.76 33.34
C SER A 187 28.19 14.93 31.80
N TYR A 188 28.73 16.05 31.32
CA TYR A 188 28.90 16.30 29.89
C TYR A 188 29.69 15.17 29.18
N ALA A 189 30.71 14.61 29.86
CA ALA A 189 31.49 13.49 29.35
C ALA A 189 30.64 12.22 29.17
N THR A 190 29.70 11.99 30.11
CA THR A 190 28.75 10.86 30.04
C THR A 190 27.81 11.01 28.82
N VAL A 191 27.26 12.22 28.60
CA VAL A 191 26.40 12.48 27.42
C VAL A 191 27.19 12.22 26.14
N ARG A 192 28.40 12.72 26.00
CA ARG A 192 29.25 12.47 24.81
C ARG A 192 29.46 10.98 24.55
N THR A 193 29.63 10.19 25.61
CA THR A 193 29.81 8.74 25.48
C THR A 193 28.54 8.08 24.92
N HIS A 194 27.38 8.47 25.43
CA HIS A 194 26.10 7.96 24.90
C HIS A 194 25.85 8.42 23.48
N VAL A 195 26.08 9.69 23.18
CA VAL A 195 25.94 10.22 21.81
C VAL A 195 26.80 9.43 20.84
N ARG A 196 28.07 9.16 21.18
CA ARG A 196 28.92 8.35 20.31
C ARG A 196 28.33 6.96 20.05
N ARG A 197 27.79 6.29 21.07
CA ARG A 197 27.13 4.98 20.94
C ARG A 197 25.88 5.06 20.07
N ILE A 198 25.09 6.11 20.21
CA ILE A 198 23.92 6.35 19.36
C ILE A 198 24.36 6.48 17.90
N LEU A 199 25.41 7.27 17.62
CA LEU A 199 25.95 7.42 16.27
C LEU A 199 26.40 6.09 15.67
N GLU A 200 27.14 5.28 16.45
CA GLU A 200 27.61 3.95 16.03
C GLU A 200 26.43 3.02 15.71
N LYS A 201 25.40 2.96 16.60
CA LYS A 201 24.23 2.08 16.44
C LYS A 201 23.34 2.47 15.26
N LEU A 202 23.13 3.78 15.06
CA LEU A 202 22.34 4.30 13.95
C LEU A 202 23.17 4.46 12.65
N ASP A 203 24.46 4.12 12.69
CA ASP A 203 25.38 4.30 11.56
C ASP A 203 25.35 5.75 11.05
N ALA A 204 25.41 6.72 11.96
CA ALA A 204 25.35 8.15 11.69
C ALA A 204 26.70 8.81 11.94
N ARG A 205 27.03 9.82 11.14
CA ARG A 205 28.30 10.58 11.22
C ARG A 205 28.18 11.86 12.05
N SER A 206 26.95 12.30 12.30
CA SER A 206 26.65 13.50 13.08
C SER A 206 25.38 13.34 13.91
N GLN A 207 25.22 14.19 14.94
CA GLN A 207 24.00 14.20 15.76
C GLN A 207 22.75 14.49 14.93
N LEU A 208 22.85 15.43 13.99
CA LEU A 208 21.75 15.78 13.10
C LEU A 208 21.36 14.60 12.20
N GLU A 209 22.35 13.89 11.65
CA GLU A 209 22.12 12.69 10.86
C GLU A 209 21.49 11.56 11.70
N ALA A 210 21.93 11.41 12.95
CA ALA A 210 21.32 10.41 13.86
C ALA A 210 19.83 10.71 14.14
N VAL A 211 19.49 11.97 14.38
CA VAL A 211 18.09 12.39 14.56
C VAL A 211 17.27 12.17 13.29
N ALA A 212 17.80 12.53 12.12
CA ALA A 212 17.13 12.32 10.83
C ALA A 212 16.88 10.82 10.58
N LYS A 213 17.91 9.98 10.70
CA LYS A 213 17.80 8.52 10.53
C LYS A 213 16.83 7.91 11.54
N ALA A 214 16.86 8.33 12.80
CA ALA A 214 15.93 7.84 13.80
C ALA A 214 14.47 8.18 13.44
N ALA A 215 14.20 9.38 12.94
CA ALA A 215 12.88 9.76 12.47
C ALA A 215 12.43 8.93 11.25
N GLU A 216 13.32 8.69 10.27
CA GLU A 216 13.09 7.80 9.12
C GLU A 216 12.79 6.36 9.56
N PHE A 217 13.47 5.86 10.60
CA PHE A 217 13.27 4.52 11.16
C PHE A 217 12.01 4.43 12.05
N GLY A 218 11.25 5.53 12.20
CA GLY A 218 10.00 5.56 12.94
C GLY A 218 10.14 5.93 14.42
N PHE A 219 11.30 6.41 14.86
CA PHE A 219 11.47 6.92 16.23
C PHE A 219 10.55 8.12 16.47
N ARG A 220 9.71 8.01 17.50
CA ARG A 220 8.84 9.10 17.96
C ARG A 220 9.27 9.52 19.35
N PRO A 221 9.94 10.68 19.49
CA PRO A 221 10.32 11.18 20.81
C PRO A 221 9.08 11.44 21.66
N ALA A 222 9.08 10.93 22.90
CA ALA A 222 8.06 11.31 23.88
C ALA A 222 8.12 12.84 24.09
N GLN A 223 6.94 13.48 24.23
CA GLN A 223 6.92 14.90 24.55
C GLN A 223 7.66 15.13 25.89
N PRO A 224 8.54 16.12 25.97
CA PRO A 224 9.20 16.46 27.21
C PRO A 224 8.11 16.84 28.23
N GLN A 225 8.00 16.07 29.29
CA GLN A 225 7.17 16.48 30.42
C GLN A 225 7.73 17.81 30.96
N GLY A 226 6.91 18.83 30.94
CA GLY A 226 7.24 20.11 31.53
C GLY A 226 7.63 19.93 32.99
N PRO A 227 8.38 20.87 33.64
CA PRO A 227 8.62 20.81 35.05
C PRO A 227 7.27 20.73 35.78
N GLU A 228 7.10 19.72 36.63
CA GLU A 228 6.02 19.72 37.61
C GLU A 228 6.21 20.97 38.49
N GLU A 229 5.21 21.87 38.50
CA GLU A 229 5.15 23.04 39.41
C GLU A 229 4.95 22.58 40.84
#